data_7a1cee8c72478451b0934bc2f032ba87
#
_entry.id   7a1cee8c72478451b0934bc2f032ba87
#
_cell.length_a   1.000
_cell.length_b   1.000
_cell.length_c   1.000
_cell.angle_alpha   90.00
_cell.angle_beta   90.00
_cell.angle_gamma   90.00
#
_symmetry.space_group_name_H-M   'P 1'
#
loop_
_entity.id
_entity.type
_entity.pdbx_description
1 polymer ?
#
loop_
_entity_poly.entity_id
_entity_poly.type
_entity_poly.pdbx_seq_one_letter_code
_entity_poly.pdbx_strand_id
1 'polypeptide(L)' 'MSKSDWEINIENAANAAAAEYGSSTVKSVFARYDAHGFYDLSSCYYSEVFSDLEMIANDN' A
#
# COMPACT_ATOMS: atom_id res chain seq x y z
N MET A 1 4.54 11.65 9.92
CA MET A 1 5.02 10.29 10.30
C MET A 1 6.42 10.08 9.77
N SER A 2 7.22 9.30 10.50
CA SER A 2 8.54 8.89 10.03
C SER A 2 8.39 7.85 8.91
N LYS A 3 9.48 7.59 8.20
CA LYS A 3 9.50 6.55 7.17
C LYS A 3 9.12 5.18 7.74
N SER A 4 9.63 4.85 8.95
CA SER A 4 9.32 3.56 9.56
C SER A 4 7.85 3.46 9.96
N ASP A 5 7.23 4.56 10.38
CA ASP A 5 5.79 4.57 10.67
C ASP A 5 4.99 4.34 9.38
N TRP A 6 5.37 5.00 8.29
CA TRP A 6 4.73 4.78 7.00
C TRP A 6 4.88 3.33 6.54
N GLU A 7 6.06 2.75 6.72
CA GLU A 7 6.31 1.37 6.34
C GLU A 7 5.37 0.42 7.08
N ILE A 8 5.25 0.56 8.39
CA ILE A 8 4.37 -0.27 9.20
C ILE A 8 2.92 -0.13 8.73
N ASN A 9 2.46 1.11 8.57
CA ASN A 9 1.06 1.36 8.21
C ASN A 9 0.74 0.89 6.80
N ILE A 10 1.63 1.14 5.84
CA ILE A 10 1.42 0.71 4.45
C ILE A 10 1.46 -0.81 4.36
N GLU A 11 2.39 -1.47 5.04
CA GLU A 11 2.47 -2.92 5.02
C GLU A 11 1.27 -3.58 5.67
N ASN A 12 0.76 -3.02 6.77
CA ASN A 12 -0.45 -3.52 7.40
C ASN A 12 -1.65 -3.37 6.46
N ALA A 13 -1.78 -2.23 5.80
CA ALA A 13 -2.86 -2.00 4.84
C ALA A 13 -2.72 -2.93 3.63
N ALA A 14 -1.49 -3.16 3.17
CA ALA A 14 -1.23 -4.07 2.06
C ALA A 14 -1.60 -5.51 2.42
N ASN A 15 -1.26 -5.94 3.62
CA ASN A 15 -1.61 -7.29 4.08
C ASN A 15 -3.12 -7.47 4.18
N ALA A 16 -3.83 -6.46 4.67
CA ALA A 16 -5.29 -6.51 4.77
C ALA A 16 -5.92 -6.55 3.38
N ALA A 17 -5.44 -5.74 2.44
CA ALA A 17 -5.94 -5.75 1.06
C ALA A 17 -5.65 -7.10 0.38
N ALA A 18 -4.46 -7.67 0.60
CA ALA A 18 -4.08 -8.95 0.03
C ALA A 18 -4.94 -10.09 0.58
N ALA A 19 -5.30 -10.03 1.86
CA ALA A 19 -6.15 -11.04 2.47
C ALA A 19 -7.55 -11.07 1.82
N GLU A 20 -8.05 -9.91 1.39
CA GLU A 20 -9.37 -9.82 0.76
C GLU A 20 -9.33 -10.11 -0.74
N TYR A 21 -8.33 -9.60 -1.45
CA TYR A 21 -8.33 -9.58 -2.91
C TYR A 21 -7.09 -10.19 -3.56
N GLY A 22 -6.14 -10.68 -2.75
CA GLY A 22 -4.93 -11.30 -3.26
C GLY A 22 -3.78 -10.32 -3.43
N SER A 23 -2.57 -10.87 -3.49
CA SER A 23 -1.34 -10.08 -3.57
C SER A 23 -1.19 -9.33 -4.91
N SER A 24 -1.80 -9.84 -5.98
CA SER A 24 -1.72 -9.17 -7.29
C SER A 24 -2.42 -7.80 -7.26
N THR A 25 -3.50 -7.66 -6.47
CA THR A 25 -4.17 -6.38 -6.29
C THR A 25 -3.25 -5.36 -5.62
N VAL A 26 -2.52 -5.79 -4.58
CA VAL A 26 -1.54 -4.93 -3.90
C VAL A 26 -0.43 -4.51 -4.86
N LYS A 27 0.09 -5.45 -5.65
CA LYS A 27 1.12 -5.14 -6.63
C LYS A 27 0.65 -4.10 -7.64
N SER A 28 -0.61 -4.17 -8.07
CA SER A 28 -1.15 -3.22 -9.03
C SER A 28 -1.29 -1.82 -8.42
N VAL A 29 -1.56 -1.71 -7.11
CA VAL A 29 -1.59 -0.42 -6.43
C VAL A 29 -0.20 0.22 -6.44
N PHE A 30 0.84 -0.52 -6.03
CA PHE A 30 2.20 0.00 -6.06
C PHE A 30 2.63 0.38 -7.48
N ALA A 31 2.24 -0.41 -8.48
CA ALA A 31 2.58 -0.16 -9.87
C ALA A 31 2.04 1.18 -10.39
N ARG A 32 0.93 1.68 -9.84
CA ARG A 32 0.41 3.01 -10.19
C ARG A 32 1.41 4.12 -9.91
N TYR A 33 2.34 3.89 -9.00
CA TYR A 33 3.34 4.86 -8.55
C TYR A 33 4.75 4.43 -8.92
N ASP A 34 4.88 3.58 -9.95
CA ASP A 34 6.17 3.09 -10.45
C ASP A 34 6.96 2.33 -9.40
N ALA A 35 6.28 1.61 -8.50
CA ALA A 35 6.92 0.86 -7.43
C ALA A 35 6.54 -0.61 -7.50
N HIS A 36 7.38 -1.46 -6.92
CA HIS A 36 7.12 -2.89 -6.76
C HIS A 36 6.66 -3.22 -5.34
N GLY A 37 6.95 -2.33 -4.41
CA GLY A 37 6.60 -2.48 -3.01
C GLY A 37 7.03 -1.22 -2.26
N PHE A 38 6.98 -1.27 -0.93
CA PHE A 38 7.37 -0.10 -0.14
C PHE A 38 8.83 0.29 -0.38
N TYR A 39 9.70 -0.70 -0.58
CA TYR A 39 11.15 -0.48 -0.64
C TYR A 39 11.59 0.46 -1.77
N ASP A 40 10.84 0.51 -2.87
CA ASP A 40 11.17 1.38 -4.00
C ASP A 40 10.11 2.45 -4.24
N LEU A 41 9.19 2.63 -3.29
CA LEU A 41 8.14 3.65 -3.38
C LEU A 41 8.69 5.02 -2.99
N SER A 42 8.44 6.02 -3.82
CA SER A 42 8.80 7.39 -3.51
C SER A 42 8.00 7.90 -2.31
N SER A 43 8.67 8.60 -1.39
CA SER A 43 8.03 9.08 -0.16
C SER A 43 6.88 10.05 -0.44
N CYS A 44 6.89 10.75 -1.56
CA CYS A 44 5.81 11.67 -1.91
C CYS A 44 4.48 10.95 -2.18
N TYR A 45 4.50 9.63 -2.36
CA TYR A 45 3.31 8.84 -2.62
C TYR A 45 2.86 8.00 -1.42
N TYR A 46 3.52 8.11 -0.27
CA TYR A 46 3.18 7.28 0.89
C TYR A 46 1.72 7.42 1.30
N SER A 47 1.23 8.64 1.44
CA SER A 47 -0.15 8.85 1.87
C SER A 47 -1.16 8.38 0.83
N GLU A 48 -0.84 8.54 -0.45
CA GLU A 48 -1.74 8.11 -1.53
C GLU A 48 -1.83 6.59 -1.60
N VAL A 49 -0.70 5.90 -1.50
CA VAL A 49 -0.68 4.44 -1.49
C VAL A 49 -1.42 3.91 -0.27
N PHE A 50 -1.17 4.49 0.91
CA PHE A 50 -1.87 4.10 2.12
C PHE A 50 -3.38 4.24 1.95
N SER A 51 -3.82 5.38 1.42
CA SER A 51 -5.25 5.64 1.19
C SER A 51 -5.85 4.62 0.22
N ASP A 52 -5.16 4.34 -0.89
CA ASP A 52 -5.64 3.38 -1.89
C ASP A 52 -5.78 1.97 -1.28
N LEU A 53 -4.79 1.55 -0.50
CA LEU A 53 -4.82 0.23 0.14
C LEU A 53 -5.90 0.13 1.21
N GLU A 54 -6.10 1.21 1.99
CA GLU A 54 -7.14 1.24 3.01
C GLU A 54 -8.53 1.17 2.37
N MET A 55 -8.74 1.85 1.27
CA MET A 55 -10.02 1.81 0.55
C MET A 55 -10.32 0.40 0.06
N ILE A 56 -9.31 -0.29 -0.46
CA ILE A 56 -9.48 -1.68 -0.92
C ILE A 56 -9.77 -2.61 0.27
N ALA A 57 -9.00 -2.48 1.35
CA ALA A 57 -9.13 -3.35 2.51
C ALA A 57 -10.48 -3.17 3.22
N ASN A 58 -11.03 -1.96 3.18
CA ASN A 58 -12.29 -1.63 3.87
C ASN A 58 -13.49 -1.56 2.93
N ASP A 59 -13.31 -1.97 1.68
CA ASP A 59 -14.40 -2.00 0.71
C ASP A 59 -15.34 -3.18 1.02
N ASN A 60 -16.56 -2.89 1.27
CA ASN A 60 -17.59 -3.90 1.54
C ASN A 60 -18.62 -3.94 0.42
#